data_4086d783c9d515548b1599f54901affa
#
_entry.id   4086d783c9d515548b1599f54901affa
#
_cell.length_a   1.000
_cell.length_b   1.000
_cell.length_c   1.000
_cell.angle_alpha   90.00
_cell.angle_beta   90.00
_cell.angle_gamma   90.00
#
_symmetry.space_group_name_H-M   'P 1'
#
loop_
_entity.id
_entity.type
_entity.pdbx_description
1 polymer ?
#
loop_
_entity_poly.entity_id
_entity_poly.type
_entity_poly.pdbx_seq_one_letter_code
_entity_poly.pdbx_strand_id
1 'polypeptide(L)'
;ASCTTNALAPLGKILDEAFGIKCGLMTTVHAYTNDQNLLDQRHSDMRRARAAAVSMIPSSTGAAKAIGLVLPQLKGKLNGCAIRVPVQDVSIVDLTVIVNKTATKEAVNAAFKKAAAVGSLKGFLQYNEDPIVSRDVMGNAHSSVFDATLTDVIDGSLVKVFGWYDNEWGYSNRVV
;
A
#
# COMPACT_ATOMS: atom_id res chain seq x y z
N ALA A 1 -3.64 12.74 7.69
CA ALA A 1 -2.35 12.20 7.28
C ALA A 1 -2.40 10.68 7.37
N SER A 2 -1.80 9.99 6.41
CA SER A 2 -1.74 8.52 6.40
C SER A 2 -0.61 8.06 5.46
N CYS A 3 0.40 7.43 6.03
CA CYS A 3 1.49 6.81 5.28
C CYS A 3 0.97 5.72 4.31
N THR A 4 -0.02 4.93 4.75
CA THR A 4 -0.66 3.92 3.92
C THR A 4 -1.43 4.51 2.75
N THR A 5 -2.17 5.63 2.95
CA THR A 5 -2.84 6.33 1.84
C THR A 5 -1.81 6.90 0.84
N ASN A 6 -0.70 7.43 1.35
CA ASN A 6 0.41 7.92 0.52
C ASN A 6 1.00 6.80 -0.37
N ALA A 7 1.13 5.58 0.15
CA ALA A 7 1.59 4.44 -0.62
C ALA A 7 0.53 3.86 -1.56
N LEU A 8 -0.74 3.82 -1.13
CA LEU A 8 -1.86 3.27 -1.89
C LEU A 8 -2.25 4.16 -3.09
N ALA A 9 -2.14 5.48 -2.96
CA ALA A 9 -2.61 6.42 -3.97
C ALA A 9 -1.92 6.25 -5.33
N PRO A 10 -0.59 6.12 -5.44
CA PRO A 10 0.08 5.81 -6.69
C PRO A 10 -0.40 4.51 -7.33
N LEU A 11 -0.58 3.44 -6.51
CA LEU A 11 -1.03 2.14 -6.99
C LEU A 11 -2.45 2.25 -7.57
N GLY A 12 -3.37 2.83 -6.81
CA GLY A 12 -4.75 3.01 -7.24
C GLY A 12 -4.89 3.91 -8.47
N LYS A 13 -4.12 5.01 -8.53
CA LYS A 13 -4.11 5.94 -9.66
C LYS A 13 -3.73 5.24 -10.96
N ILE A 14 -2.63 4.49 -10.97
CA ILE A 14 -2.12 3.83 -12.18
C ILE A 14 -3.09 2.76 -12.66
N LEU A 15 -3.59 1.92 -11.75
CA LEU A 15 -4.54 0.86 -12.11
C LEU A 15 -5.87 1.44 -12.63
N ASP A 16 -6.36 2.51 -12.02
CA ASP A 16 -7.61 3.15 -12.47
C ASP A 16 -7.44 3.83 -13.83
N GLU A 17 -6.37 4.58 -14.06
CA GLU A 17 -6.10 5.25 -15.33
C GLU A 17 -5.85 4.25 -16.49
N ALA A 18 -5.13 3.17 -16.22
CA ALA A 18 -4.80 2.19 -17.26
C ALA A 18 -5.95 1.22 -17.53
N PHE A 19 -6.59 0.69 -16.50
CA PHE A 19 -7.52 -0.43 -16.61
C PHE A 19 -8.94 -0.14 -16.10
N GLY A 20 -9.12 0.94 -15.32
CA GLY A 20 -10.39 1.31 -14.71
C GLY A 20 -10.78 0.39 -13.55
N ILE A 21 -10.65 0.85 -12.31
CA ILE A 21 -11.02 0.07 -11.13
C ILE A 21 -12.54 0.02 -10.97
N LYS A 22 -13.10 -1.18 -10.92
CA LYS A 22 -14.48 -1.43 -10.56
C LYS A 22 -14.68 -1.43 -9.05
N CYS A 23 -13.93 -2.26 -8.35
CA CYS A 23 -13.88 -2.34 -6.88
C CYS A 23 -12.63 -3.10 -6.45
N GLY A 24 -12.30 -3.05 -5.15
CA GLY A 24 -11.16 -3.79 -4.64
C GLY A 24 -11.02 -3.75 -3.13
N LEU A 25 -10.13 -4.59 -2.65
CA LEU A 25 -9.74 -4.67 -1.25
C LEU A 25 -8.23 -4.45 -1.12
N MET A 26 -7.83 -3.77 -0.06
CA MET A 26 -6.42 -3.62 0.29
C MET A 26 -6.18 -4.19 1.69
N THR A 27 -5.04 -4.82 1.86
CA THR A 27 -4.50 -5.14 3.18
C THR A 27 -3.14 -4.48 3.30
N THR A 28 -2.92 -3.69 4.35
CA THR A 28 -1.54 -3.31 4.66
C THR A 28 -1.00 -4.19 5.77
N VAL A 29 0.11 -4.89 5.46
CA VAL A 29 0.94 -5.52 6.49
C VAL A 29 1.89 -4.44 6.98
N HIS A 30 1.70 -4.01 8.22
CA HIS A 30 2.22 -2.73 8.69
C HIS A 30 3.10 -2.92 9.93
N ALA A 31 4.22 -2.24 9.95
CA ALA A 31 5.05 -2.13 11.14
C ALA A 31 4.23 -1.63 12.34
N TYR A 32 4.60 -2.02 13.55
CA TYR A 32 3.97 -1.45 14.74
C TYR A 32 4.31 0.04 14.88
N THR A 33 3.44 0.80 15.51
CA THR A 33 3.60 2.24 15.69
C THR A 33 3.26 2.64 17.12
N ASN A 34 3.48 3.89 17.46
CA ASN A 34 3.17 4.48 18.77
C ASN A 34 1.68 4.36 19.20
N ASP A 35 0.80 4.00 18.28
CA ASP A 35 -0.60 3.66 18.60
C ASP A 35 -0.74 2.30 19.33
N GLN A 36 0.33 1.52 19.38
CA GLN A 36 0.39 0.21 20.04
C GLN A 36 1.31 0.29 21.25
N ASN A 37 0.90 -0.39 22.31
CA ASN A 37 1.67 -0.43 23.54
C ASN A 37 2.81 -1.47 23.46
N LEU A 38 3.88 -1.24 24.19
CA LEU A 38 5.00 -2.17 24.32
C LEU A 38 4.57 -3.47 25.04
N LEU A 39 3.77 -3.35 26.10
CA LEU A 39 3.15 -4.46 26.83
C LEU A 39 1.63 -4.40 26.69
N ASP A 40 0.94 -5.48 27.10
CA ASP A 40 -0.52 -5.51 27.19
C ASP A 40 -1.00 -4.34 28.09
N GLN A 41 -1.80 -3.45 27.54
CA GLN A 41 -2.35 -2.28 28.25
C GLN A 41 -3.74 -1.94 27.72
N ARG A 42 -4.46 -1.08 28.45
CA ARG A 42 -5.78 -0.59 28.03
C ARG A 42 -5.70 0.15 26.70
N HIS A 43 -6.57 -0.21 25.77
CA HIS A 43 -6.79 0.45 24.50
C HIS A 43 -8.26 0.32 24.11
N SER A 44 -8.81 1.28 23.40
CA SER A 44 -10.20 1.26 22.89
C SER A 44 -10.44 0.11 21.90
N ASP A 45 -9.42 -0.24 21.11
CA ASP A 45 -9.39 -1.43 20.28
C ASP A 45 -8.73 -2.57 21.07
N MET A 46 -9.51 -3.62 21.39
CA MET A 46 -9.07 -4.76 22.17
C MET A 46 -7.89 -5.53 21.54
N ARG A 47 -7.75 -5.49 20.22
CA ARG A 47 -6.62 -6.11 19.51
C ARG A 47 -5.36 -5.28 19.67
N ARG A 48 -5.47 -3.95 19.61
CA ARG A 48 -4.33 -3.03 19.85
C ARG A 48 -3.95 -2.92 21.32
N ALA A 49 -4.78 -3.46 22.24
CA ALA A 49 -4.45 -3.57 23.64
C ALA A 49 -3.32 -4.58 23.92
N ARG A 50 -2.98 -5.42 22.94
CA ARG A 50 -1.96 -6.47 23.07
C ARG A 50 -0.58 -5.92 22.71
N ALA A 51 0.46 -6.51 23.34
CA ALA A 51 1.85 -6.13 23.13
C ALA A 51 2.25 -6.15 21.65
N ALA A 52 2.79 -5.04 21.15
CA ALA A 52 3.02 -4.80 19.72
C ALA A 52 4.01 -5.76 19.08
N ALA A 53 5.10 -6.09 19.78
CA ALA A 53 6.26 -6.77 19.18
C ALA A 53 6.19 -8.30 19.24
N VAL A 54 5.06 -8.88 19.68
CA VAL A 54 4.95 -10.34 19.92
C VAL A 54 3.76 -11.00 19.21
N SER A 55 2.93 -10.22 18.51
CA SER A 55 1.72 -10.75 17.88
C SER A 55 1.43 -10.05 16.54
N MET A 56 0.78 -10.75 15.62
CA MET A 56 0.12 -10.15 14.47
C MET A 56 -1.25 -9.61 14.91
N ILE A 57 -1.52 -8.34 14.65
CA ILE A 57 -2.70 -7.65 15.17
C ILE A 57 -3.53 -7.11 14.02
N PRO A 58 -4.64 -7.78 13.62
CA PRO A 58 -5.58 -7.22 12.66
C PRO A 58 -6.25 -5.98 13.25
N SER A 59 -6.32 -4.93 12.47
CA SER A 59 -6.95 -3.68 12.90
C SER A 59 -7.63 -2.95 11.74
N SER A 60 -8.53 -2.03 12.06
CA SER A 60 -9.12 -1.15 11.06
C SER A 60 -8.08 -0.18 10.51
N THR A 61 -8.29 0.27 9.28
CA THR A 61 -7.52 1.38 8.69
C THR A 61 -8.45 2.34 7.97
N GLY A 62 -8.20 3.62 8.15
CA GLY A 62 -8.89 4.67 7.40
C GLY A 62 -8.34 4.87 5.98
N ALA A 63 -7.22 4.23 5.63
CA ALA A 63 -6.51 4.49 4.38
C ALA A 63 -7.35 4.25 3.13
N ALA A 64 -8.09 3.14 3.08
CA ALA A 64 -8.94 2.82 1.94
C ALA A 64 -10.13 3.80 1.77
N LYS A 65 -10.63 4.36 2.87
CA LYS A 65 -11.66 5.42 2.83
C LYS A 65 -11.04 6.77 2.44
N ALA A 66 -9.85 7.05 2.96
CA ALA A 66 -9.13 8.30 2.69
C ALA A 66 -8.67 8.42 1.22
N ILE A 67 -8.55 7.31 0.49
CA ILE A 67 -8.20 7.34 -0.93
C ILE A 67 -9.18 8.19 -1.75
N GLY A 68 -10.46 8.18 -1.40
CA GLY A 68 -11.48 9.00 -2.05
C GLY A 68 -11.33 10.52 -1.86
N LEU A 69 -10.46 10.97 -0.95
CA LEU A 69 -10.14 12.39 -0.78
C LEU A 69 -9.08 12.85 -1.78
N VAL A 70 -8.16 11.97 -2.15
CA VAL A 70 -7.04 12.27 -3.08
C VAL A 70 -7.32 11.79 -4.50
N LEU A 71 -8.15 10.76 -4.65
CA LEU A 71 -8.62 10.20 -5.92
C LEU A 71 -10.15 10.08 -5.87
N PRO A 72 -10.90 11.17 -6.12
CA PRO A 72 -12.37 11.18 -5.96
C PRO A 72 -13.11 10.10 -6.76
N GLN A 73 -12.57 9.72 -7.92
CA GLN A 73 -13.12 8.66 -8.77
C GLN A 73 -13.07 7.25 -8.12
N LEU A 74 -12.24 7.06 -7.09
CA LEU A 74 -12.13 5.81 -6.32
C LEU A 74 -12.98 5.83 -5.04
N LYS A 75 -13.72 6.90 -4.78
CA LYS A 75 -14.59 6.99 -3.59
C LYS A 75 -15.59 5.85 -3.57
N GLY A 76 -15.58 5.06 -2.49
CA GLY A 76 -16.48 3.93 -2.28
C GLY A 76 -16.11 2.66 -3.05
N LYS A 77 -15.09 2.68 -3.91
CA LYS A 77 -14.65 1.49 -4.67
C LYS A 77 -13.66 0.63 -3.91
N LEU A 78 -12.93 1.19 -2.95
CA LEU A 78 -11.91 0.48 -2.19
C LEU A 78 -12.26 0.42 -0.71
N ASN A 79 -12.00 -0.73 -0.10
CA ASN A 79 -12.06 -0.95 1.35
C ASN A 79 -10.84 -1.80 1.77
N GLY A 80 -10.63 -1.95 3.08
CA GLY A 80 -9.51 -2.78 3.54
C GLY A 80 -9.26 -2.73 5.03
N CYS A 81 -8.19 -3.40 5.42
CA CYS A 81 -7.75 -3.52 6.81
C CYS A 81 -6.23 -3.38 6.92
N ALA A 82 -5.75 -3.30 8.15
CA ALA A 82 -4.34 -3.38 8.47
C ALA A 82 -4.07 -4.65 9.29
N ILE A 83 -2.92 -5.26 9.08
CA ILE A 83 -2.35 -6.29 9.96
C ILE A 83 -1.05 -5.75 10.48
N ARG A 84 -1.02 -5.38 11.77
CA ARG A 84 0.22 -4.98 12.45
C ARG A 84 1.07 -6.20 12.72
N VAL A 85 2.36 -6.10 12.43
CA VAL A 85 3.32 -7.19 12.59
C VAL A 85 4.51 -6.76 13.45
N PRO A 86 5.25 -7.70 14.06
CA PRO A 86 6.43 -7.41 14.87
C PRO A 86 7.64 -6.95 14.03
N VAL A 87 7.45 -5.88 13.25
CA VAL A 87 8.47 -5.23 12.44
C VAL A 87 8.52 -3.78 12.84
N GLN A 88 9.72 -3.25 13.05
CA GLN A 88 9.88 -1.90 13.61
C GLN A 88 9.62 -0.78 12.59
N ASP A 89 9.88 -1.05 11.32
CA ASP A 89 9.70 -0.08 10.23
C ASP A 89 9.54 -0.80 8.90
N VAL A 90 9.01 -0.10 7.91
CA VAL A 90 8.60 -0.56 6.58
C VAL A 90 7.35 -1.43 6.59
N SER A 91 6.45 -1.08 5.73
CA SER A 91 5.15 -1.71 5.54
C SER A 91 4.92 -2.04 4.07
N ILE A 92 3.95 -2.89 3.79
CA ILE A 92 3.57 -3.25 2.42
C ILE A 92 2.05 -3.13 2.25
N VAL A 93 1.61 -2.55 1.15
CA VAL A 93 0.22 -2.60 0.68
C VAL A 93 0.07 -3.76 -0.28
N ASP A 94 -0.85 -4.66 0.01
CA ASP A 94 -1.42 -5.66 -0.88
C ASP A 94 -2.74 -5.09 -1.42
N LEU A 95 -2.78 -4.72 -2.70
CA LEU A 95 -3.97 -4.19 -3.35
C LEU A 95 -4.49 -5.19 -4.39
N THR A 96 -5.70 -5.70 -4.16
CA THR A 96 -6.39 -6.58 -5.09
C THR A 96 -7.64 -5.88 -5.62
N VAL A 97 -7.75 -5.75 -6.94
CA VAL A 97 -8.85 -5.02 -7.59
C VAL A 97 -9.44 -5.80 -8.76
N ILE A 98 -10.73 -5.60 -8.98
CA ILE A 98 -11.39 -5.97 -10.24
C ILE A 98 -11.32 -4.76 -11.17
N VAL A 99 -10.82 -4.96 -12.38
CA VAL A 99 -10.68 -3.93 -13.40
C VAL A 99 -11.70 -4.10 -14.54
N ASN A 100 -11.97 -3.01 -15.26
CA ASN A 100 -12.94 -2.98 -16.36
C ASN A 100 -12.36 -3.40 -17.71
N LYS A 101 -11.06 -3.13 -17.92
CA LYS A 101 -10.34 -3.50 -19.14
C LYS A 101 -9.48 -4.72 -18.87
N THR A 102 -9.39 -5.62 -19.84
CA THR A 102 -8.51 -6.79 -19.73
C THR A 102 -7.06 -6.38 -19.44
N ALA A 103 -6.49 -6.99 -18.42
CA ALA A 103 -5.12 -6.79 -17.97
C ALA A 103 -4.31 -8.08 -18.11
N THR A 104 -3.00 -7.93 -18.31
CA THR A 104 -2.00 -8.99 -18.14
C THR A 104 -0.93 -8.52 -17.18
N LYS A 105 -0.17 -9.44 -16.60
CA LYS A 105 0.95 -9.10 -15.71
C LYS A 105 1.93 -8.12 -16.37
N GLU A 106 2.26 -8.37 -17.62
CA GLU A 106 3.19 -7.55 -18.42
C GLU A 106 2.64 -6.13 -18.63
N ALA A 107 1.34 -6.03 -18.97
CA ALA A 107 0.69 -4.73 -19.19
C ALA A 107 0.60 -3.90 -17.89
N VAL A 108 0.31 -4.56 -16.76
CA VAL A 108 0.31 -3.92 -15.44
C VAL A 108 1.72 -3.42 -15.11
N ASN A 109 2.73 -4.29 -15.18
CA ASN A 109 4.12 -3.92 -14.88
C ASN A 109 4.63 -2.79 -15.79
N ALA A 110 4.29 -2.82 -17.09
CA ALA A 110 4.64 -1.77 -18.04
C ALA A 110 4.01 -0.41 -17.68
N ALA A 111 2.75 -0.41 -17.21
CA ALA A 111 2.08 0.81 -16.75
C ALA A 111 2.79 1.43 -15.54
N PHE A 112 3.16 0.61 -14.56
CA PHE A 112 3.91 1.06 -13.38
C PHE A 112 5.33 1.53 -13.73
N LYS A 113 6.05 0.79 -14.57
CA LYS A 113 7.39 1.16 -15.05
C LYS A 113 7.38 2.52 -15.76
N LYS A 114 6.40 2.75 -16.62
CA LYS A 114 6.20 4.02 -17.31
C LYS A 114 5.91 5.15 -16.31
N ALA A 115 5.00 4.94 -15.36
CA ALA A 115 4.61 5.96 -14.39
C ALA A 115 5.74 6.35 -13.43
N ALA A 116 6.63 5.42 -13.08
CA ALA A 116 7.82 5.69 -12.27
C ALA A 116 8.89 6.50 -13.05
N ALA A 117 8.97 6.31 -14.37
CA ALA A 117 9.98 6.98 -15.20
C ALA A 117 9.58 8.40 -15.63
N VAL A 118 8.27 8.64 -15.88
CA VAL A 118 7.78 9.90 -16.44
C VAL A 118 6.45 10.34 -15.81
N GLY A 119 6.18 11.65 -15.83
CA GLY A 119 4.93 12.22 -15.37
C GLY A 119 4.90 12.57 -13.89
N SER A 120 3.70 12.71 -13.32
CA SER A 120 3.47 13.24 -11.97
C SER A 120 3.92 12.32 -10.84
N LEU A 121 4.18 11.06 -11.11
CA LEU A 121 4.64 10.08 -10.11
C LEU A 121 6.14 9.83 -10.14
N LYS A 122 6.88 10.44 -11.08
CA LYS A 122 8.35 10.38 -11.10
C LYS A 122 8.92 10.98 -9.82
N GLY A 123 9.78 10.22 -9.13
CA GLY A 123 10.36 10.59 -7.83
C GLY A 123 9.44 10.33 -6.62
N PHE A 124 8.19 9.90 -6.84
CA PHE A 124 7.27 9.48 -5.80
C PHE A 124 6.99 7.98 -5.82
N LEU A 125 7.02 7.38 -6.99
CA LEU A 125 6.92 5.94 -7.21
C LEU A 125 8.27 5.40 -7.68
N GLN A 126 8.75 4.35 -7.03
CA GLN A 126 9.86 3.53 -7.51
C GLN A 126 9.32 2.24 -8.11
N TYR A 127 9.87 1.83 -9.23
CA TYR A 127 9.61 0.52 -9.84
C TYR A 127 10.75 -0.45 -9.48
N ASN A 128 10.42 -1.64 -8.99
CA ASN A 128 11.38 -2.63 -8.54
C ASN A 128 11.13 -3.99 -9.20
N GLU A 129 12.21 -4.65 -9.64
CA GLU A 129 12.23 -5.99 -10.21
C GLU A 129 13.09 -6.98 -9.38
N ASP A 130 13.70 -6.50 -8.29
CA ASP A 130 14.52 -7.33 -7.41
C ASP A 130 13.67 -7.97 -6.30
N PRO A 131 14.05 -9.15 -5.79
CA PRO A 131 13.35 -9.83 -4.69
C PRO A 131 13.68 -9.18 -3.34
N ILE A 132 13.08 -8.02 -3.07
CA ILE A 132 13.30 -7.22 -1.85
C ILE A 132 12.41 -7.66 -0.69
N VAL A 133 12.86 -7.34 0.51
CA VAL A 133 12.11 -7.47 1.76
C VAL A 133 12.07 -6.13 2.50
N SER A 134 11.31 -6.04 3.59
CA SER A 134 11.11 -4.79 4.33
C SER A 134 12.42 -4.07 4.67
N ARG A 135 13.47 -4.80 5.05
CA ARG A 135 14.76 -4.20 5.43
C ARG A 135 15.42 -3.42 4.32
N ASP A 136 15.22 -3.84 3.07
CA ASP A 136 15.83 -3.20 1.89
C ASP A 136 15.19 -1.84 1.56
N VAL A 137 14.01 -1.57 2.10
CA VAL A 137 13.23 -0.34 1.85
C VAL A 137 13.41 0.70 2.96
N MET A 138 14.09 0.37 4.06
CA MET A 138 14.34 1.33 5.14
C MET A 138 15.14 2.54 4.63
N GLY A 139 14.66 3.75 4.98
CA GLY A 139 15.24 5.02 4.53
C GLY A 139 14.86 5.39 3.09
N ASN A 140 14.01 4.63 2.42
CA ASN A 140 13.55 4.97 1.07
C ASN A 140 12.51 6.10 1.12
N ALA A 141 12.82 7.21 0.46
CA ALA A 141 11.98 8.42 0.46
C ALA A 141 10.78 8.38 -0.50
N HIS A 142 10.64 7.33 -1.33
CA HIS A 142 9.50 7.22 -2.23
C HIS A 142 8.20 6.97 -1.45
N SER A 143 7.10 7.45 -2.00
CA SER A 143 5.77 7.21 -1.43
C SER A 143 5.37 5.74 -1.53
N SER A 144 5.81 5.07 -2.60
CA SER A 144 5.60 3.63 -2.81
C SER A 144 6.72 3.06 -3.68
N VAL A 145 7.16 1.86 -3.35
CA VAL A 145 8.06 1.03 -4.17
C VAL A 145 7.23 -0.12 -4.71
N PHE A 146 6.84 -0.04 -5.98
CA PHE A 146 6.06 -1.07 -6.64
C PHE A 146 6.91 -2.31 -6.87
N ASP A 147 6.43 -3.47 -6.43
CA ASP A 147 7.10 -4.75 -6.58
C ASP A 147 6.55 -5.51 -7.79
N ALA A 148 7.25 -5.44 -8.91
CA ALA A 148 6.84 -6.07 -10.16
C ALA A 148 6.90 -7.60 -10.12
N THR A 149 7.69 -8.17 -9.20
CA THR A 149 7.83 -9.62 -9.07
C THR A 149 6.56 -10.27 -8.53
N LEU A 150 5.82 -9.54 -7.68
CA LEU A 150 4.62 -9.98 -6.99
C LEU A 150 3.31 -9.65 -7.73
N THR A 151 3.37 -9.02 -8.88
CA THR A 151 2.17 -8.75 -9.69
C THR A 151 1.53 -10.06 -10.15
N ASP A 152 0.22 -10.18 -9.93
CA ASP A 152 -0.57 -11.31 -10.38
C ASP A 152 -1.87 -10.87 -11.05
N VAL A 153 -2.34 -11.63 -12.04
CA VAL A 153 -3.58 -11.36 -12.77
C VAL A 153 -4.32 -12.66 -13.02
N ILE A 154 -5.57 -12.72 -12.56
CA ILE A 154 -6.43 -13.87 -12.77
C ILE A 154 -7.57 -13.46 -13.70
N ASP A 155 -7.83 -14.28 -14.71
CA ASP A 155 -8.92 -14.12 -15.69
C ASP A 155 -8.96 -12.71 -16.34
N GLY A 156 -7.78 -12.08 -16.50
CA GLY A 156 -7.64 -10.78 -17.11
C GLY A 156 -8.37 -9.62 -16.40
N SER A 157 -9.06 -9.89 -15.31
CA SER A 157 -9.90 -8.91 -14.60
C SER A 157 -9.58 -8.73 -13.13
N LEU A 158 -9.07 -9.74 -12.45
CA LEU A 158 -8.64 -9.67 -11.07
C LEU A 158 -7.14 -9.40 -11.02
N VAL A 159 -6.76 -8.21 -10.62
CA VAL A 159 -5.38 -7.74 -10.57
C VAL A 159 -4.92 -7.59 -9.14
N LYS A 160 -3.76 -8.15 -8.81
CA LYS A 160 -3.11 -8.02 -7.51
C LYS A 160 -1.75 -7.38 -7.68
N VAL A 161 -1.49 -6.34 -6.88
CA VAL A 161 -0.21 -5.62 -6.87
C VAL A 161 0.25 -5.32 -5.47
N PHE A 162 1.55 -5.15 -5.31
CA PHE A 162 2.17 -4.82 -4.04
C PHE A 162 3.00 -3.54 -4.13
N GLY A 163 2.92 -2.75 -3.05
CA GLY A 163 3.74 -1.55 -2.88
C GLY A 163 4.35 -1.50 -1.50
N TRP A 164 5.68 -1.55 -1.43
CA TRP A 164 6.45 -1.32 -0.21
C TRP A 164 6.53 0.17 0.10
N TYR A 165 6.62 0.53 1.36
CA TYR A 165 6.85 1.91 1.77
C TYR A 165 7.47 1.97 3.16
N ASP A 166 8.43 2.85 3.31
CA ASP A 166 8.90 3.25 4.64
C ASP A 166 7.81 4.14 5.26
N ASN A 167 7.10 3.60 6.24
CA ASN A 167 5.94 4.27 6.84
C ASN A 167 6.33 5.49 7.67
N GLU A 168 7.59 5.61 8.08
CA GLU A 168 8.14 6.76 8.80
C GLU A 168 8.74 7.77 7.81
N TRP A 169 9.73 7.35 7.02
CA TRP A 169 10.53 8.23 6.19
C TRP A 169 9.80 8.68 4.92
N GLY A 170 9.14 7.76 4.22
CA GLY A 170 8.49 8.07 2.93
C GLY A 170 7.39 9.13 3.06
N TYR A 171 6.53 9.04 4.08
CA TYR A 171 5.51 10.06 4.32
C TYR A 171 6.11 11.37 4.85
N SER A 172 7.09 11.32 5.74
CA SER A 172 7.75 12.51 6.28
C SER A 172 8.37 13.36 5.18
N ASN A 173 8.96 12.75 4.16
CA ASN A 173 9.46 13.44 2.97
C ASN A 173 8.38 14.11 2.11
N ARG A 174 7.09 13.81 2.33
CA ARG A 174 5.97 14.48 1.64
C ARG A 174 5.44 15.69 2.41
N VAL A 175 5.77 15.79 3.69
CA VAL A 175 5.29 16.87 4.58
C VAL A 175 6.27 18.05 4.60
N VAL A 176 7.55 17.79 4.40
CA VAL A 176 8.62 18.79 4.29
C VAL A 176 8.71 19.30 2.85
#